data_ca8612b8dd085b35719522aae47f9bc6
#
_entry.id   ca8612b8dd085b35719522aae47f9bc6
#
_cell.length_a   1.000
_cell.length_b   1.000
_cell.length_c   1.000
_cell.angle_alpha   90.00
_cell.angle_beta   90.00
_cell.angle_gamma   90.00
#
_symmetry.space_group_name_H-M   'P 1'
#
loop_
_entity.id
_entity.type
_entity.pdbx_description
1 polymer ?
#
loop_
_entity_poly.entity_id
_entity_poly.type
_entity_poly.pdbx_seq_one_letter_code
_entity_poly.pdbx_strand_id
1 'polypeptide(L)'
;LDFQHPCGVEYALVAIDEDDRKPHTGGPVAPELMIRGTYSIGVSMRDAEFMEEFMQVGWGGTRVADDGKLIRYEVGEGGAGAIIDFEVEPDRKPGTWIVGEGAIHHMAFQVDNHEQQNELKFHLEGLGYTDVSDVKDRGYFDSIYVRTPSGAMFEATVSHDDGFTCDEPADKLGLEVMIAPQLKVSKEELMAQLGYLKD
;
A
#
# COMPACT_ATOMS: atom_id res chain seq x y z
N LEU A 1 2.38 4.91 19.21
CA LEU A 1 1.30 4.25 19.97
C LEU A 1 0.69 3.16 19.11
N ASP A 2 0.88 1.92 19.52
CA ASP A 2 0.40 0.75 18.78
C ASP A 2 -1.00 0.37 19.25
N PHE A 3 -1.85 -0.07 18.33
CA PHE A 3 -3.19 -0.55 18.63
C PHE A 3 -3.65 -1.51 17.52
N GLN A 4 -4.64 -2.34 17.83
CA GLN A 4 -5.24 -3.26 16.88
C GLN A 4 -6.67 -2.83 16.57
N HIS A 5 -6.99 -2.77 15.29
CA HIS A 5 -8.37 -2.59 14.84
C HIS A 5 -9.19 -3.86 15.12
N PRO A 6 -10.51 -3.77 15.40
CA PRO A 6 -11.34 -4.95 15.63
C PRO A 6 -11.32 -6.02 14.55
N CYS A 7 -11.01 -5.65 13.29
CA CYS A 7 -10.81 -6.61 12.19
C CYS A 7 -9.48 -7.37 12.24
N GLY A 8 -8.56 -7.02 13.16
CA GLY A 8 -7.28 -7.70 13.36
C GLY A 8 -6.07 -6.99 12.75
N VAL A 9 -6.25 -5.92 11.96
CA VAL A 9 -5.14 -5.12 11.43
C VAL A 9 -4.45 -4.35 12.56
N GLU A 10 -3.14 -4.41 12.60
CA GLU A 10 -2.30 -3.67 13.55
C GLU A 10 -1.94 -2.31 12.98
N TYR A 11 -2.04 -1.28 13.81
CA TYR A 11 -1.72 0.11 13.47
C TYR A 11 -0.80 0.72 14.52
N ALA A 12 -0.02 1.70 14.09
CA ALA A 12 0.77 2.56 14.96
C ALA A 12 0.48 4.04 14.66
N LEU A 13 0.28 4.85 15.69
CA LEU A 13 0.30 6.30 15.56
C LEU A 13 1.73 6.78 15.79
N VAL A 14 2.30 7.42 14.80
CA VAL A 14 3.66 7.98 14.81
C VAL A 14 3.57 9.49 14.87
N ALA A 15 4.19 10.10 15.87
CA ALA A 15 4.31 11.55 15.99
C ALA A 15 5.71 11.96 15.50
N ILE A 16 5.74 12.84 14.52
CA ILE A 16 6.97 13.40 13.94
C ILE A 16 6.80 14.90 13.73
N ASP A 17 7.88 15.67 13.81
CA ASP A 17 7.85 17.10 13.65
C ASP A 17 8.08 17.55 12.19
N GLU A 18 8.69 16.68 11.36
CA GLU A 18 9.09 16.99 9.99
C GLU A 18 8.07 16.57 8.91
N ASP A 19 6.81 16.37 9.26
CA ASP A 19 5.77 16.06 8.27
C ASP A 19 5.00 17.31 7.83
N ASP A 20 5.33 17.83 6.66
CA ASP A 20 4.71 19.05 6.09
C ASP A 20 3.37 18.79 5.39
N ARG A 21 2.90 17.54 5.32
CA ARG A 21 1.59 17.20 4.74
C ARG A 21 0.47 17.85 5.53
N LYS A 22 -0.56 18.32 4.83
CA LYS A 22 -1.70 18.96 5.49
C LYS A 22 -2.48 17.96 6.33
N PRO A 23 -2.83 18.29 7.59
CA PRO A 23 -3.66 17.41 8.40
C PRO A 23 -5.08 17.32 7.82
N HIS A 24 -5.77 16.21 8.08
CA HIS A 24 -7.19 16.11 7.82
C HIS A 24 -7.96 17.12 8.68
N THR A 25 -8.95 17.81 8.13
CA THR A 25 -9.67 18.90 8.80
C THR A 25 -11.13 18.60 9.14
N GLY A 26 -11.61 17.42 8.85
CA GLY A 26 -13.03 17.05 9.01
C GLY A 26 -13.38 16.22 10.26
N GLY A 27 -12.41 15.93 11.13
CA GLY A 27 -12.60 15.02 12.25
C GLY A 27 -12.88 15.70 13.58
N PRO A 28 -13.14 14.91 14.64
CA PRO A 28 -13.46 15.41 15.99
C PRO A 28 -12.20 15.84 16.79
N VAL A 29 -11.00 15.67 16.24
CA VAL A 29 -9.73 15.96 16.89
C VAL A 29 -9.24 17.33 16.43
N ALA A 30 -8.51 18.05 17.30
CA ALA A 30 -7.93 19.34 16.96
C ALA A 30 -6.94 19.22 15.78
N PRO A 31 -6.92 20.17 14.83
CA PRO A 31 -6.11 20.05 13.59
C PRO A 31 -4.65 19.73 13.80
N GLU A 32 -4.04 20.25 14.86
CA GLU A 32 -2.63 20.01 15.23
C GLU A 32 -2.35 18.56 15.66
N LEU A 33 -3.39 17.82 16.05
CA LEU A 33 -3.32 16.40 16.45
C LEU A 33 -3.87 15.45 15.40
N MET A 34 -4.34 15.99 14.26
CA MET A 34 -4.95 15.18 13.21
C MET A 34 -3.92 14.41 12.41
N ILE A 35 -4.35 13.23 11.91
CA ILE A 35 -3.55 12.39 11.02
C ILE A 35 -3.24 13.16 9.74
N ARG A 36 -1.98 13.10 9.31
CA ARG A 36 -1.50 13.71 8.06
C ARG A 36 -1.44 12.72 6.91
N GLY A 37 -1.43 11.43 7.19
CA GLY A 37 -1.36 10.35 6.22
C GLY A 37 -0.62 9.12 6.76
N THR A 38 -0.40 8.15 5.91
CA THR A 38 0.44 6.99 6.23
C THR A 38 1.89 7.46 6.46
N TYR A 39 2.51 7.04 7.56
CA TYR A 39 3.92 7.28 7.83
C TYR A 39 4.80 6.20 7.20
N SER A 40 4.55 4.95 7.56
CA SER A 40 5.23 3.77 7.02
C SER A 40 4.25 2.61 6.89
N ILE A 41 4.66 1.58 6.19
CA ILE A 41 3.97 0.30 6.17
C ILE A 41 4.88 -0.77 6.75
N GLY A 42 4.37 -1.55 7.73
CA GLY A 42 5.06 -2.68 8.32
C GLY A 42 4.78 -3.97 7.56
N VAL A 43 5.81 -4.73 7.28
CA VAL A 43 5.74 -6.05 6.63
C VAL A 43 6.44 -7.06 7.49
N SER A 44 5.69 -7.99 8.08
CA SER A 44 6.28 -9.12 8.75
C SER A 44 6.82 -10.13 7.73
N MET A 45 8.07 -10.56 7.92
CA MET A 45 8.68 -11.59 7.09
C MET A 45 9.48 -12.59 7.97
N ARG A 46 9.60 -13.82 7.50
CA ARG A 46 10.35 -14.85 8.23
C ARG A 46 11.83 -14.82 7.92
N ASP A 47 12.18 -14.35 6.73
CA ASP A 47 13.52 -14.37 6.18
C ASP A 47 13.76 -13.10 5.35
N ALA A 48 14.90 -12.47 5.55
CA ALA A 48 15.34 -11.32 4.79
C ALA A 48 16.16 -11.68 3.54
N GLU A 49 16.46 -12.97 3.32
CA GLU A 49 17.18 -13.43 2.15
C GLU A 49 16.49 -12.96 0.86
N PHE A 50 17.25 -12.45 -0.07
CA PHE A 50 16.79 -11.88 -1.34
C PHE A 50 15.96 -10.58 -1.24
N MET A 51 15.52 -10.15 -0.06
CA MET A 51 14.76 -8.88 0.07
C MET A 51 15.65 -7.67 -0.18
N GLU A 52 16.92 -7.73 0.18
CA GLU A 52 17.85 -6.63 -0.07
C GLU A 52 18.04 -6.39 -1.58
N GLU A 53 18.25 -7.46 -2.37
CA GLU A 53 18.36 -7.37 -3.82
C GLU A 53 17.06 -6.86 -4.44
N PHE A 54 15.91 -7.42 -4.02
CA PHE A 54 14.60 -6.97 -4.48
C PHE A 54 14.40 -5.48 -4.20
N MET A 55 14.66 -5.03 -2.97
CA MET A 55 14.41 -3.64 -2.58
C MET A 55 15.39 -2.67 -3.21
N GLN A 56 16.69 -2.95 -3.19
CA GLN A 56 17.70 -1.98 -3.66
C GLN A 56 17.90 -2.03 -5.17
N VAL A 57 17.95 -3.23 -5.75
CA VAL A 57 18.19 -3.39 -7.19
C VAL A 57 16.89 -3.42 -7.97
N GLY A 58 15.89 -4.16 -7.50
CA GLY A 58 14.62 -4.33 -8.18
C GLY A 58 13.69 -3.13 -8.06
N TRP A 59 13.47 -2.64 -6.82
CA TRP A 59 12.48 -1.61 -6.53
C TRP A 59 13.04 -0.20 -6.38
N GLY A 60 14.36 -0.05 -6.31
CA GLY A 60 15.03 1.25 -6.19
C GLY A 60 14.97 1.86 -4.78
N GLY A 61 14.73 1.04 -3.76
CA GLY A 61 14.69 1.50 -2.37
C GLY A 61 16.10 1.67 -1.78
N THR A 62 16.22 2.59 -0.84
CA THR A 62 17.45 2.82 -0.07
C THR A 62 17.28 2.26 1.33
N ARG A 63 18.17 1.39 1.79
CA ARG A 63 18.19 0.90 3.16
C ARG A 63 18.72 2.00 4.08
N VAL A 64 17.90 2.43 5.05
CA VAL A 64 18.23 3.54 5.97
C VAL A 64 18.43 3.10 7.42
N ALA A 65 17.92 1.94 7.80
CA ALA A 65 18.16 1.33 9.11
C ALA A 65 18.10 -0.20 9.05
N ASP A 66 18.88 -0.85 9.95
CA ASP A 66 18.88 -2.29 10.13
C ASP A 66 19.46 -2.60 11.53
N ASP A 67 18.67 -3.25 12.38
CA ASP A 67 19.09 -3.72 13.71
C ASP A 67 19.01 -5.27 13.83
N GLY A 68 18.79 -5.94 12.70
CA GLY A 68 18.65 -7.38 12.59
C GLY A 68 17.22 -7.90 12.89
N LYS A 69 16.33 -7.06 13.43
CA LYS A 69 14.92 -7.36 13.64
C LYS A 69 14.01 -6.50 12.78
N LEU A 70 14.40 -5.24 12.62
CA LEU A 70 13.74 -4.27 11.76
C LEU A 70 14.71 -3.81 10.69
N ILE A 71 14.31 -3.93 9.44
CA ILE A 71 15.04 -3.40 8.28
C ILE A 71 14.15 -2.34 7.65
N ARG A 72 14.61 -1.09 7.62
CA ARG A 72 13.87 0.03 7.05
C ARG A 72 14.43 0.42 5.69
N TYR A 73 13.53 0.56 4.74
CA TYR A 73 13.80 1.12 3.43
C TYR A 73 12.99 2.40 3.20
N GLU A 74 13.57 3.31 2.46
CA GLU A 74 12.87 4.45 1.86
C GLU A 74 12.82 4.29 0.34
N VAL A 75 11.72 4.74 -0.27
CA VAL A 75 11.54 4.75 -1.73
C VAL A 75 11.36 6.17 -2.23
N GLY A 76 11.65 6.41 -3.52
CA GLY A 76 11.56 7.74 -4.11
C GLY A 76 12.43 8.76 -3.36
N GLU A 77 11.82 9.88 -2.97
CA GLU A 77 12.50 10.95 -2.22
C GLU A 77 12.59 10.66 -0.70
N GLY A 78 12.04 9.55 -0.23
CA GLY A 78 12.04 9.18 1.18
C GLY A 78 11.04 9.94 2.03
N GLY A 79 11.19 9.80 3.37
CA GLY A 79 10.36 10.49 4.35
C GLY A 79 8.98 9.88 4.59
N ALA A 80 8.14 10.61 5.30
CA ALA A 80 6.83 10.15 5.73
C ALA A 80 5.92 9.77 4.54
N GLY A 81 5.45 8.53 4.54
CA GLY A 81 4.66 7.95 3.43
C GLY A 81 5.47 7.17 2.40
N ALA A 82 6.81 7.25 2.45
CA ALA A 82 7.71 6.53 1.56
C ALA A 82 8.57 5.48 2.28
N ILE A 83 8.20 5.11 3.50
CA ILE A 83 8.94 4.19 4.38
C ILE A 83 8.29 2.82 4.37
N ILE A 84 9.13 1.79 4.24
CA ILE A 84 8.74 0.38 4.38
C ILE A 84 9.59 -0.23 5.49
N ASP A 85 8.93 -0.78 6.50
CA ASP A 85 9.54 -1.46 7.63
C ASP A 85 9.34 -2.97 7.50
N PHE A 86 10.43 -3.72 7.37
CA PHE A 86 10.40 -5.18 7.37
C PHE A 86 10.75 -5.70 8.76
N GLU A 87 9.81 -6.36 9.41
CA GLU A 87 10.01 -7.04 10.68
C GLU A 87 10.43 -8.49 10.45
N VAL A 88 11.64 -8.85 10.87
CA VAL A 88 12.19 -10.20 10.70
C VAL A 88 11.76 -11.08 11.87
N GLU A 89 10.83 -12.00 11.61
CA GLU A 89 10.20 -12.89 12.59
C GLU A 89 10.36 -14.37 12.16
N PRO A 90 11.54 -14.99 12.36
CA PRO A 90 11.82 -16.34 11.84
C PRO A 90 10.86 -17.41 12.34
N ASP A 91 10.37 -17.26 13.57
CA ASP A 91 9.48 -18.22 14.24
C ASP A 91 7.99 -17.99 13.92
N ARG A 92 7.65 -16.94 13.17
CA ARG A 92 6.26 -16.66 12.79
C ARG A 92 5.74 -17.78 11.90
N LYS A 93 4.49 -18.18 12.12
CA LYS A 93 3.83 -19.17 11.25
C LYS A 93 3.79 -18.64 9.81
N PRO A 94 4.01 -19.50 8.81
CA PRO A 94 3.84 -19.10 7.42
C PRO A 94 2.49 -18.45 7.21
N GLY A 95 2.48 -17.32 6.52
CA GLY A 95 1.26 -16.66 6.08
C GLY A 95 0.48 -17.51 5.07
N THR A 96 -0.74 -17.14 4.81
CA THR A 96 -1.54 -17.69 3.72
C THR A 96 -1.75 -16.63 2.65
N TRP A 97 -2.04 -17.05 1.43
CA TRP A 97 -2.34 -16.14 0.32
C TRP A 97 -3.82 -15.77 0.28
N ILE A 98 -4.56 -16.19 1.29
CA ILE A 98 -5.98 -15.88 1.43
C ILE A 98 -6.09 -14.48 2.00
N VAL A 99 -6.75 -13.61 1.26
CA VAL A 99 -7.02 -12.23 1.63
C VAL A 99 -8.46 -12.12 2.12
N GLY A 100 -8.68 -11.26 3.08
CA GLY A 100 -10.01 -11.02 3.64
C GLY A 100 -9.97 -9.94 4.70
N GLU A 101 -11.04 -9.84 5.46
CA GLU A 101 -11.14 -8.91 6.58
C GLU A 101 -9.96 -9.12 7.55
N GLY A 102 -9.33 -8.03 7.97
CA GLY A 102 -8.17 -8.05 8.85
C GLY A 102 -6.83 -8.33 8.17
N ALA A 103 -6.78 -8.38 6.82
CA ALA A 103 -5.57 -8.58 6.06
C ALA A 103 -5.34 -7.44 5.05
N ILE A 104 -4.08 -7.01 4.92
CA ILE A 104 -3.66 -6.09 3.86
C ILE A 104 -3.22 -6.94 2.66
N HIS A 105 -3.84 -6.72 1.50
CA HIS A 105 -3.57 -7.51 0.30
C HIS A 105 -2.26 -7.13 -0.38
N HIS A 106 -2.00 -5.83 -0.51
CA HIS A 106 -0.83 -5.30 -1.21
C HIS A 106 -0.48 -3.90 -0.69
N MET A 107 0.71 -3.44 -1.07
CA MET A 107 1.15 -2.05 -0.95
C MET A 107 1.29 -1.48 -2.34
N ALA A 108 0.68 -0.30 -2.58
CA ALA A 108 0.76 0.40 -3.84
C ALA A 108 1.71 1.59 -3.75
N PHE A 109 2.56 1.71 -4.76
CA PHE A 109 3.52 2.80 -4.94
C PHE A 109 3.17 3.55 -6.22
N GLN A 110 3.09 4.86 -6.13
CA GLN A 110 2.85 5.68 -7.30
C GLN A 110 4.12 5.80 -8.13
N VAL A 111 3.97 5.66 -9.45
CA VAL A 111 4.97 6.03 -10.45
C VAL A 111 4.39 7.12 -11.34
N ASP A 112 5.25 7.94 -11.96
CA ASP A 112 4.80 9.17 -12.62
C ASP A 112 3.98 8.92 -13.89
N ASN A 113 4.30 7.84 -14.61
CA ASN A 113 3.68 7.56 -15.90
C ASN A 113 3.86 6.09 -16.32
N HIS A 114 3.17 5.71 -17.42
CA HIS A 114 3.23 4.35 -17.97
C HIS A 114 4.61 3.96 -18.51
N GLU A 115 5.45 4.92 -18.93
CA GLU A 115 6.82 4.63 -19.36
C GLU A 115 7.66 4.10 -18.20
N GLN A 116 7.65 4.80 -17.06
CA GLN A 116 8.32 4.34 -15.84
C GLN A 116 7.74 3.01 -15.32
N GLN A 117 6.41 2.84 -15.38
CA GLN A 117 5.78 1.58 -14.99
C GLN A 117 6.25 0.40 -15.84
N ASN A 118 6.35 0.60 -17.16
CA ASN A 118 6.86 -0.42 -18.08
C ASN A 118 8.35 -0.68 -17.89
N GLU A 119 9.15 0.35 -17.67
CA GLU A 119 10.58 0.23 -17.36
C GLU A 119 10.79 -0.61 -16.10
N LEU A 120 10.04 -0.33 -15.03
CA LEU A 120 10.06 -1.11 -13.80
C LEU A 120 9.68 -2.57 -14.06
N LYS A 121 8.61 -2.84 -14.82
CA LYS A 121 8.21 -4.18 -15.20
C LYS A 121 9.34 -4.93 -15.89
N PHE A 122 9.91 -4.38 -16.96
CA PHE A 122 10.97 -5.03 -17.71
C PHE A 122 12.26 -5.20 -16.91
N HIS A 123 12.55 -4.25 -16.01
CA HIS A 123 13.68 -4.36 -15.10
C HIS A 123 13.52 -5.55 -14.14
N LEU A 124 12.36 -5.67 -13.49
CA LEU A 124 12.06 -6.78 -12.58
C LEU A 124 12.06 -8.13 -13.31
N GLU A 125 11.46 -8.21 -14.50
CA GLU A 125 11.50 -9.42 -15.34
C GLU A 125 12.94 -9.80 -15.72
N GLY A 126 13.79 -8.79 -16.02
CA GLY A 126 15.21 -8.98 -16.31
C GLY A 126 16.02 -9.51 -15.11
N LEU A 127 15.59 -9.22 -13.88
CA LEU A 127 16.15 -9.77 -12.64
C LEU A 127 15.60 -11.16 -12.30
N GLY A 128 14.64 -11.67 -13.05
CA GLY A 128 14.07 -13.01 -12.87
C GLY A 128 12.75 -13.06 -12.10
N TYR A 129 12.14 -11.91 -11.77
CA TYR A 129 10.81 -11.85 -11.16
C TYR A 129 9.74 -12.05 -12.25
N THR A 130 9.43 -13.32 -12.55
CA THR A 130 8.57 -13.72 -13.68
C THR A 130 7.08 -13.63 -13.41
N ASP A 131 6.67 -13.25 -12.22
CA ASP A 131 5.28 -13.08 -11.80
C ASP A 131 4.79 -11.62 -11.88
N VAL A 132 5.61 -10.71 -12.44
CA VAL A 132 5.16 -9.34 -12.71
C VAL A 132 3.97 -9.38 -13.66
N SER A 133 2.84 -8.82 -13.23
CA SER A 133 1.62 -8.86 -14.02
C SER A 133 1.71 -7.94 -15.25
N ASP A 134 0.86 -8.21 -16.23
CA ASP A 134 0.52 -7.19 -17.21
C ASP A 134 -0.21 -6.03 -16.54
N VAL A 135 -0.22 -4.87 -17.21
CA VAL A 135 -0.95 -3.69 -16.75
C VAL A 135 -2.44 -4.03 -16.58
N LYS A 136 -2.99 -3.67 -15.45
CA LYS A 136 -4.39 -3.85 -15.06
C LYS A 136 -5.06 -2.50 -14.90
N ASP A 137 -6.03 -2.22 -15.74
CA ASP A 137 -6.94 -1.09 -15.56
C ASP A 137 -7.82 -1.31 -14.32
N ARG A 138 -7.75 -0.36 -13.38
CA ARG A 138 -8.54 -0.34 -12.14
C ARG A 138 -9.64 0.72 -12.15
N GLY A 139 -9.83 1.41 -13.28
CA GLY A 139 -10.83 2.46 -13.47
C GLY A 139 -10.38 3.84 -13.01
N TYR A 140 -9.56 3.91 -11.98
CA TYR A 140 -9.02 5.15 -11.40
C TYR A 140 -7.51 5.27 -11.60
N PHE A 141 -6.86 4.15 -11.86
CA PHE A 141 -5.42 4.00 -12.03
C PHE A 141 -5.12 2.71 -12.79
N ASP A 142 -3.92 2.64 -13.35
CA ASP A 142 -3.38 1.44 -13.98
C ASP A 142 -2.26 0.84 -13.14
N SER A 143 -2.24 -0.49 -12.98
CA SER A 143 -1.36 -1.16 -12.05
C SER A 143 -0.63 -2.36 -12.63
N ILE A 144 0.62 -2.56 -12.20
CA ILE A 144 1.33 -3.83 -12.27
C ILE A 144 1.57 -4.36 -10.85
N TYR A 145 1.62 -5.67 -10.72
CA TYR A 145 1.79 -6.37 -9.43
C TYR A 145 2.97 -7.31 -9.50
N VAL A 146 3.70 -7.44 -8.39
CA VAL A 146 4.79 -8.41 -8.22
C VAL A 146 4.81 -8.93 -6.79
N ARG A 147 5.12 -10.21 -6.59
CA ARG A 147 5.40 -10.74 -5.25
C ARG A 147 6.85 -10.52 -4.90
N THR A 148 7.05 -9.98 -3.71
CA THR A 148 8.38 -9.89 -3.12
C THR A 148 8.88 -11.27 -2.68
N PRO A 149 10.18 -11.47 -2.49
CA PRO A 149 10.72 -12.72 -1.94
C PRO A 149 10.10 -13.12 -0.58
N SER A 150 9.67 -12.15 0.23
CA SER A 150 8.96 -12.41 1.50
C SER A 150 7.50 -12.83 1.32
N GLY A 151 6.95 -12.76 0.09
CA GLY A 151 5.57 -13.12 -0.24
C GLY A 151 4.58 -11.95 -0.18
N ALA A 152 4.97 -10.77 0.32
CA ALA A 152 4.17 -9.57 0.24
C ALA A 152 3.97 -9.15 -1.22
N MET A 153 2.80 -8.59 -1.54
CA MET A 153 2.52 -8.10 -2.89
C MET A 153 2.78 -6.61 -2.99
N PHE A 154 3.63 -6.23 -3.93
CA PHE A 154 3.87 -4.84 -4.31
C PHE A 154 3.10 -4.52 -5.57
N GLU A 155 2.64 -3.29 -5.66
CA GLU A 155 1.91 -2.73 -6.79
C GLU A 155 2.56 -1.42 -7.21
N ALA A 156 2.81 -1.22 -8.50
CA ALA A 156 3.21 0.08 -9.04
C ALA A 156 2.05 0.66 -9.85
N THR A 157 1.62 1.87 -9.49
CA THR A 157 0.41 2.49 -10.02
C THR A 157 0.68 3.77 -10.77
N VAL A 158 -0.03 3.97 -11.88
CA VAL A 158 -0.16 5.25 -12.57
C VAL A 158 -1.59 5.73 -12.37
N SER A 159 -1.77 6.82 -11.64
CA SER A 159 -3.10 7.42 -11.44
C SER A 159 -3.60 8.04 -12.73
N HIS A 160 -4.89 7.89 -13.03
CA HIS A 160 -5.54 8.64 -14.10
C HIS A 160 -5.67 10.12 -13.69
N ASP A 161 -5.77 11.03 -14.66
CA ASP A 161 -5.77 12.48 -14.40
C ASP A 161 -6.86 12.91 -13.41
N ASP A 162 -8.07 12.36 -13.53
CA ASP A 162 -9.17 12.62 -12.62
C ASP A 162 -9.16 11.72 -11.38
N GLY A 163 -8.43 10.60 -11.40
CA GLY A 163 -8.34 9.63 -10.30
C GLY A 163 -9.71 9.27 -9.72
N PHE A 164 -9.82 9.28 -8.41
CA PHE A 164 -11.09 9.02 -7.71
C PHE A 164 -12.12 10.16 -7.83
N THR A 165 -11.73 11.32 -8.35
CA THR A 165 -12.67 12.44 -8.54
C THR A 165 -13.45 12.35 -9.85
N CYS A 166 -13.25 11.31 -10.66
CA CYS A 166 -13.99 11.08 -11.88
C CYS A 166 -15.48 10.75 -11.63
N ASP A 167 -15.82 10.23 -10.46
CA ASP A 167 -17.18 9.82 -10.08
C ASP A 167 -17.64 10.36 -8.71
N GLU A 168 -16.74 10.93 -7.92
CA GLU A 168 -17.03 11.53 -6.62
C GLU A 168 -16.41 12.93 -6.51
N PRO A 169 -17.15 13.97 -6.08
CA PRO A 169 -16.54 15.27 -5.79
C PRO A 169 -15.46 15.15 -4.69
N ALA A 170 -14.37 15.91 -4.83
CA ALA A 170 -13.23 15.85 -3.92
C ALA A 170 -13.59 16.10 -2.44
N ASP A 171 -14.60 16.91 -2.17
CA ASP A 171 -15.11 17.21 -0.82
C ASP A 171 -16.04 16.13 -0.26
N LYS A 172 -16.35 15.10 -1.06
CA LYS A 172 -17.22 13.97 -0.69
C LYS A 172 -16.55 12.62 -0.83
N LEU A 173 -15.27 12.57 -1.17
CA LEU A 173 -14.53 11.32 -1.33
C LEU A 173 -14.67 10.42 -0.09
N GLY A 174 -15.08 9.16 -0.33
CA GLY A 174 -15.21 8.13 0.69
C GLY A 174 -16.46 8.23 1.58
N LEU A 175 -17.41 9.13 1.27
CA LEU A 175 -18.69 9.19 1.99
C LEU A 175 -19.70 8.16 1.50
N GLU A 176 -19.53 7.65 0.29
CA GLU A 176 -20.36 6.60 -0.29
C GLU A 176 -19.54 5.44 -0.82
N VAL A 177 -20.16 4.28 -0.96
CA VAL A 177 -19.55 3.14 -1.67
C VAL A 177 -19.69 3.39 -3.16
N MET A 178 -18.55 3.59 -3.82
CA MET A 178 -18.45 3.72 -5.27
C MET A 178 -18.06 2.38 -5.90
N ILE A 179 -18.54 2.13 -7.11
CA ILE A 179 -18.24 0.93 -7.87
C ILE A 179 -17.40 1.33 -9.08
N ALA A 180 -16.19 0.82 -9.17
CA ALA A 180 -15.32 1.12 -10.30
C ALA A 180 -16.01 0.74 -11.63
N PRO A 181 -15.95 1.59 -12.67
CA PRO A 181 -16.77 1.46 -13.89
C PRO A 181 -16.65 0.11 -14.62
N GLN A 182 -15.51 -0.55 -14.52
CA GLN A 182 -15.25 -1.85 -15.14
C GLN A 182 -15.90 -3.03 -14.38
N LEU A 183 -16.34 -2.84 -13.13
CA LEU A 183 -17.00 -3.89 -12.35
C LEU A 183 -18.47 -4.00 -12.80
N LYS A 184 -18.84 -5.18 -13.28
CA LYS A 184 -20.21 -5.48 -13.72
C LYS A 184 -21.07 -6.00 -12.56
N VAL A 185 -21.06 -5.29 -11.45
CA VAL A 185 -21.85 -5.60 -10.26
C VAL A 185 -22.64 -4.37 -9.86
N SER A 186 -23.89 -4.52 -9.45
CA SER A 186 -24.65 -3.40 -8.92
C SER A 186 -24.23 -3.06 -7.48
N LYS A 187 -24.46 -1.81 -7.07
CA LYS A 187 -24.18 -1.37 -5.68
C LYS A 187 -24.97 -2.24 -4.69
N GLU A 188 -26.22 -2.55 -5.00
CA GLU A 188 -27.10 -3.37 -4.19
C GLU A 188 -26.58 -4.80 -4.01
N GLU A 189 -26.09 -5.42 -5.11
CA GLU A 189 -25.50 -6.75 -5.07
C GLU A 189 -24.22 -6.78 -4.25
N LEU A 190 -23.36 -5.75 -4.39
CA LEU A 190 -22.13 -5.64 -3.62
C LEU A 190 -22.45 -5.44 -2.13
N MET A 191 -23.33 -4.50 -1.80
CA MET A 191 -23.72 -4.21 -0.41
C MET A 191 -24.38 -5.42 0.28
N ALA A 192 -25.09 -6.27 -0.46
CA ALA A 192 -25.66 -7.50 0.06
C ALA A 192 -24.60 -8.56 0.43
N GLN A 193 -23.41 -8.51 -0.19
CA GLN A 193 -22.29 -9.42 0.09
C GLN A 193 -21.39 -8.91 1.21
N LEU A 194 -21.29 -7.60 1.38
CA LEU A 194 -20.56 -6.98 2.49
C LEU A 194 -21.43 -7.17 3.74
N GLY A 195 -20.92 -7.89 4.72
CA GLY A 195 -21.58 -8.00 6.02
C GLY A 195 -21.92 -6.61 6.56
N TYR A 196 -22.86 -6.52 7.47
CA TYR A 196 -23.46 -5.30 8.01
C TYR A 196 -22.51 -4.10 8.15
N LEU A 197 -22.50 -3.22 7.15
CA LEU A 197 -22.21 -1.82 7.38
C LEU A 197 -23.46 -1.25 8.07
N LYS A 198 -23.48 -1.29 9.39
CA LYS A 198 -24.53 -0.60 10.17
C LYS A 198 -24.17 0.89 10.18
N ASP A 199 -25.14 1.70 9.77
CA ASP A 199 -25.16 3.15 9.96
C ASP A 199 -24.83 3.55 11.42
#